data_cd7f6262837194bcf227f6ba23228d27
#
_entry.id   cd7f6262837194bcf227f6ba23228d27
#
_cell.length_a   1.000
_cell.length_b   1.000
_cell.length_c   1.000
_cell.angle_alpha   90.00
_cell.angle_beta   90.00
_cell.angle_gamma   90.00
#
_symmetry.space_group_name_H-M   'P 1'
#
loop_
_entity.id
_entity.type
_entity.pdbx_description
1 polymer ?
#
loop_
_entity_poly.entity_id
_entity_poly.type
_entity_poly.pdbx_seq_one_letter_code
_entity_poly.pdbx_strand_id
1 'polypeptide(L)'
;MIITPHKEVKHSTGKIIDVYDNLFTYREVLAFWKFITRSLYMIDEPDNFAMPLELKFYSLYSWEDTKLLGFTNHPSFLKLEEKYNFSQYQLVQCRINLSTPHQKNRIHTDEDALTLVYYVNPKWDFTWGGHTLFMDDLLQEAEYTCIYKPGRVVIFDGTIPHMIMNESSLCPDYRLTFAIQWRTKPLP
;
A
#
# COMPACT_ATOMS: atom_id res chain seq x y z
N MET A 1 21.80 7.88 -9.60
CA MET A 1 21.01 7.36 -10.76
C MET A 1 19.56 7.37 -10.33
N ILE A 2 18.72 8.17 -10.99
CA ILE A 2 17.29 8.32 -10.65
C ILE A 2 16.58 7.00 -10.92
N ILE A 3 15.75 6.58 -9.98
CA ILE A 3 14.92 5.38 -10.11
C ILE A 3 13.72 5.69 -11.03
N THR A 4 13.49 4.84 -12.01
CA THR A 4 12.36 4.96 -12.95
C THR A 4 11.27 3.95 -12.60
N PRO A 5 9.98 4.33 -12.65
CA PRO A 5 8.90 3.37 -12.45
C PRO A 5 8.87 2.37 -13.62
N HIS A 6 8.44 1.15 -13.35
CA HIS A 6 8.10 0.16 -14.36
C HIS A 6 6.92 0.65 -15.21
N LYS A 7 5.98 1.34 -14.58
CA LYS A 7 4.83 1.95 -15.22
C LYS A 7 4.45 3.24 -14.50
N GLU A 8 4.21 4.29 -15.26
CA GLU A 8 3.61 5.54 -14.80
C GLU A 8 2.20 5.65 -15.40
N VAL A 9 1.22 5.94 -14.57
CA VAL A 9 -0.17 6.11 -14.99
C VAL A 9 -0.60 7.52 -14.61
N LYS A 10 -1.09 8.27 -15.59
CA LYS A 10 -1.68 9.58 -15.38
C LYS A 10 -3.18 9.42 -15.15
N HIS A 11 -3.63 9.75 -13.95
CA HIS A 11 -5.03 9.78 -13.58
C HIS A 11 -5.75 10.96 -14.25
N SER A 12 -7.07 10.90 -14.43
CA SER A 12 -7.89 11.97 -15.05
C SER A 12 -7.74 13.33 -14.35
N THR A 13 -7.50 13.33 -13.04
CA THR A 13 -7.16 14.54 -12.27
C THR A 13 -5.81 15.16 -12.58
N GLY A 14 -5.02 14.53 -13.43
CA GLY A 14 -3.63 14.93 -13.72
C GLY A 14 -2.58 14.41 -12.74
N LYS A 15 -2.99 13.74 -11.65
CA LYS A 15 -2.11 13.10 -10.67
C LYS A 15 -1.47 11.84 -11.24
N ILE A 16 -0.36 11.43 -10.63
CA ILE A 16 0.45 10.31 -11.12
C ILE A 16 0.35 9.13 -10.16
N ILE A 17 0.28 7.94 -10.72
CA ILE A 17 0.42 6.66 -10.03
C ILE A 17 1.67 5.99 -10.60
N ASP A 18 2.70 5.87 -9.80
CA ASP A 18 3.96 5.22 -10.15
C ASP A 18 4.00 3.78 -9.63
N VAL A 19 4.31 2.84 -10.50
CA VAL A 19 4.41 1.42 -10.18
C VAL A 19 5.84 0.95 -10.36
N TYR A 20 6.39 0.33 -9.33
CA TYR A 20 7.75 -0.20 -9.32
C TYR A 20 7.74 -1.71 -9.12
N ASP A 21 8.36 -2.43 -10.02
CA ASP A 21 8.64 -3.85 -9.88
C ASP A 21 10.13 -4.08 -9.61
N ASN A 22 10.44 -5.19 -8.93
CA ASN A 22 11.82 -5.63 -8.73
C ASN A 22 12.72 -4.66 -7.91
N LEU A 23 12.13 -3.86 -7.02
CA LEU A 23 12.90 -3.05 -6.08
C LEU A 23 13.64 -3.89 -5.05
N PHE A 24 13.07 -5.04 -4.72
CA PHE A 24 13.59 -6.01 -3.76
C PHE A 24 13.79 -7.36 -4.43
N THR A 25 14.83 -8.06 -4.03
CA THR A 25 15.05 -9.45 -4.43
C THR A 25 14.01 -10.37 -3.81
N TYR A 26 13.78 -11.55 -4.37
CA TYR A 26 12.88 -12.54 -3.79
C TYR A 26 13.24 -12.91 -2.35
N ARG A 27 14.55 -12.97 -2.01
CA ARG A 27 15.01 -13.26 -0.65
C ARG A 27 14.61 -12.16 0.34
N GLU A 28 14.68 -10.90 -0.07
CA GLU A 28 14.28 -9.76 0.74
C GLU A 28 12.76 -9.72 0.94
N VAL A 29 11.99 -9.94 -0.14
CA VAL A 29 10.52 -10.08 -0.06
C VAL A 29 10.14 -11.19 0.92
N LEU A 30 10.78 -12.35 0.84
CA LEU A 30 10.51 -13.49 1.72
C LEU A 30 10.90 -13.19 3.17
N ALA A 31 12.02 -12.52 3.41
CA ALA A 31 12.47 -12.14 4.74
C ALA A 31 11.47 -11.17 5.40
N PHE A 32 11.04 -10.16 4.66
CA PHE A 32 10.06 -9.18 5.12
C PHE A 32 8.70 -9.83 5.41
N TRP A 33 8.24 -10.70 4.51
CA TRP A 33 7.00 -11.45 4.72
C TRP A 33 7.03 -12.32 5.98
N LYS A 34 8.14 -13.06 6.22
CA LYS A 34 8.30 -13.87 7.42
C LYS A 34 8.26 -13.06 8.70
N PHE A 35 8.78 -11.84 8.66
CA PHE A 35 8.70 -10.94 9.81
C PHE A 35 7.25 -10.48 10.02
N ILE A 36 6.60 -9.99 8.99
CA ILE A 36 5.23 -9.45 9.04
C ILE A 36 4.22 -10.49 9.52
N THR A 37 4.34 -11.74 9.06
CA THR A 37 3.41 -12.82 9.46
C THR A 37 3.54 -13.22 10.93
N ARG A 38 4.57 -12.74 11.63
CA ARG A 38 4.76 -12.94 13.08
C ARG A 38 4.37 -11.72 13.92
N SER A 39 3.95 -10.65 13.28
CA SER A 39 3.54 -9.43 13.96
C SER A 39 2.21 -9.63 14.70
N LEU A 40 2.02 -8.87 15.75
CA LEU A 40 0.74 -8.78 16.43
C LEU A 40 -0.18 -7.85 15.64
N TYR A 41 -1.36 -8.34 15.30
CA TYR A 41 -2.37 -7.56 14.61
C TYR A 41 -3.43 -7.05 15.59
N MET A 42 -3.77 -5.78 15.41
CA MET A 42 -4.91 -5.15 16.07
C MET A 42 -6.12 -5.24 15.16
N ILE A 43 -7.29 -5.17 15.76
CA ILE A 43 -8.56 -5.08 15.05
C ILE A 43 -8.93 -3.60 15.01
N ASP A 44 -9.19 -3.07 13.83
CA ASP A 44 -9.74 -1.74 13.64
C ASP A 44 -11.26 -1.87 13.76
N GLU A 45 -11.81 -1.33 14.83
CA GLU A 45 -13.27 -1.27 14.99
C GLU A 45 -13.79 -0.15 14.08
N PRO A 46 -14.84 -0.39 13.30
CA PRO A 46 -15.42 0.67 12.47
C PRO A 46 -15.98 1.77 13.37
N ASP A 47 -15.67 3.02 13.06
CA ASP A 47 -16.12 4.22 13.78
C ASP A 47 -17.66 4.37 13.85
N ASN A 48 -18.40 3.45 13.25
CA ASN A 48 -19.86 3.45 13.21
C ASN A 48 -20.42 2.06 13.47
N PHE A 49 -21.13 1.92 14.59
CA PHE A 49 -21.89 0.73 14.98
C PHE A 49 -22.91 0.23 13.93
N ALA A 50 -23.14 0.97 12.87
CA ALA A 50 -24.12 0.64 11.83
C ALA A 50 -23.64 -0.42 10.82
N MET A 51 -22.36 -0.84 10.85
CA MET A 51 -21.84 -1.83 9.90
C MET A 51 -20.89 -2.85 10.58
N PRO A 52 -21.43 -3.92 11.17
CA PRO A 52 -20.68 -4.83 12.05
C PRO A 52 -19.69 -5.80 11.35
N LEU A 53 -19.33 -5.62 10.08
CA LEU A 53 -18.58 -6.62 9.33
C LEU A 53 -17.29 -6.11 8.64
N GLU A 54 -16.80 -4.94 9.02
CA GLU A 54 -15.54 -4.40 8.47
C GLU A 54 -14.38 -4.57 9.44
N LEU A 55 -14.12 -5.78 9.90
CA LEU A 55 -12.93 -6.06 10.70
C LEU A 55 -11.69 -5.89 9.82
N LYS A 56 -10.93 -4.84 10.06
CA LYS A 56 -9.62 -4.63 9.44
C LYS A 56 -8.55 -5.05 10.44
N PHE A 57 -7.64 -5.89 10.00
CA PHE A 57 -6.50 -6.29 10.81
C PHE A 57 -5.29 -5.47 10.38
N TYR A 58 -4.59 -4.87 11.34
CA TYR A 58 -3.44 -4.04 11.07
C TYR A 58 -2.38 -4.11 12.17
N SER A 59 -1.18 -3.70 11.82
CA SER A 59 -0.07 -3.52 12.76
C SER A 59 0.64 -2.21 12.43
N LEU A 60 0.92 -1.39 13.45
CA LEU A 60 1.61 -0.11 13.28
C LEU A 60 3.09 -0.26 13.61
N TYR A 61 3.92 0.46 12.87
CA TYR A 61 5.37 0.52 13.03
C TYR A 61 5.82 1.97 13.11
N SER A 62 6.81 2.23 13.93
CA SER A 62 7.53 3.50 13.88
C SER A 62 8.43 3.55 12.62
N TRP A 63 8.87 4.74 12.24
CA TRP A 63 9.85 4.88 11.16
C TRP A 63 11.16 4.15 11.46
N GLU A 64 11.58 4.16 12.73
CA GLU A 64 12.79 3.45 13.16
C GLU A 64 12.64 1.93 13.07
N ASP A 65 11.44 1.39 13.40
CA ASP A 65 11.17 -0.04 13.20
C ASP A 65 11.32 -0.43 11.73
N THR A 66 10.84 0.41 10.81
CA THR A 66 10.95 0.12 9.36
C THR A 66 12.40 0.14 8.87
N LYS A 67 13.28 0.93 9.50
CA LYS A 67 14.73 0.90 9.25
C LYS A 67 15.35 -0.38 9.77
N LEU A 68 15.02 -0.77 11.01
CA LEU A 68 15.51 -2.01 11.62
C LEU A 68 15.10 -3.23 10.81
N LEU A 69 13.93 -3.19 10.17
CA LEU A 69 13.46 -4.21 9.24
C LEU A 69 14.21 -4.25 7.91
N GLY A 70 15.08 -3.28 7.66
CA GLY A 70 15.82 -3.17 6.41
C GLY A 70 14.97 -2.67 5.23
N PHE A 71 13.77 -2.14 5.48
CA PHE A 71 12.89 -1.65 4.41
C PHE A 71 13.24 -0.21 4.00
N THR A 72 13.13 0.75 4.93
CA THR A 72 13.34 2.16 4.60
C THR A 72 14.82 2.56 4.48
N ASN A 73 15.75 1.75 4.96
CA ASN A 73 17.18 1.90 4.72
C ASN A 73 17.69 1.09 3.51
N HIS A 74 16.80 0.38 2.80
CA HIS A 74 17.16 -0.35 1.59
C HIS A 74 17.60 0.61 0.47
N PRO A 75 18.67 0.30 -0.29
CA PRO A 75 19.17 1.20 -1.35
C PRO A 75 18.10 1.62 -2.37
N SER A 76 17.16 0.73 -2.71
CA SER A 76 16.05 1.07 -3.61
C SER A 76 15.06 2.03 -2.98
N PHE A 77 14.78 1.90 -1.67
CA PHE A 77 13.91 2.83 -0.96
C PHE A 77 14.54 4.22 -0.85
N LEU A 78 15.84 4.30 -0.55
CA LEU A 78 16.57 5.59 -0.50
C LEU A 78 16.53 6.34 -1.84
N LYS A 79 16.52 5.63 -2.97
CA LYS A 79 16.33 6.25 -4.30
C LYS A 79 14.89 6.75 -4.50
N LEU A 80 13.88 6.08 -3.92
CA LEU A 80 12.51 6.58 -3.92
C LEU A 80 12.42 7.85 -3.06
N GLU A 81 13.07 7.85 -1.88
CA GLU A 81 13.14 9.02 -1.00
C GLU A 81 13.77 10.22 -1.72
N GLU A 82 14.86 10.00 -2.47
CA GLU A 82 15.48 11.04 -3.31
C GLU A 82 14.51 11.55 -4.39
N LYS A 83 13.80 10.65 -5.09
CA LYS A 83 12.87 11.01 -6.18
C LYS A 83 11.67 11.81 -5.68
N TYR A 84 11.04 11.35 -4.59
CA TYR A 84 9.80 11.93 -4.08
C TYR A 84 10.01 12.97 -2.99
N ASN A 85 11.26 13.14 -2.52
CA ASN A 85 11.62 14.07 -1.45
C ASN A 85 10.71 13.91 -0.21
N PHE A 86 10.65 12.68 0.34
CA PHE A 86 9.78 12.37 1.48
C PHE A 86 10.00 13.31 2.68
N SER A 87 11.18 13.92 2.79
CA SER A 87 11.50 14.87 3.86
C SER A 87 10.65 16.15 3.85
N GLN A 88 10.06 16.53 2.71
CA GLN A 88 9.12 17.65 2.61
C GLN A 88 7.75 17.37 3.23
N TYR A 89 7.43 16.11 3.46
CA TYR A 89 6.17 15.67 4.04
C TYR A 89 6.31 15.36 5.53
N GLN A 90 5.19 15.31 6.22
CA GLN A 90 5.08 14.76 7.56
C GLN A 90 4.62 13.32 7.47
N LEU A 91 5.37 12.39 8.07
CA LEU A 91 4.95 11.00 8.20
C LEU A 91 3.66 10.93 9.02
N VAL A 92 2.65 10.25 8.49
CA VAL A 92 1.39 9.96 9.18
C VAL A 92 1.47 8.60 9.85
N GLN A 93 1.76 7.56 9.07
CA GLN A 93 1.84 6.21 9.59
C GLN A 93 2.66 5.27 8.70
N CYS A 94 3.18 4.22 9.33
CA CYS A 94 3.68 3.01 8.69
C CYS A 94 2.80 1.86 9.17
N ARG A 95 2.06 1.24 8.25
CA ARG A 95 1.00 0.28 8.60
C ARG A 95 1.10 -0.98 7.74
N ILE A 96 1.03 -2.13 8.39
CA ILE A 96 0.76 -3.38 7.69
C ILE A 96 -0.73 -3.63 7.77
N ASN A 97 -1.34 -3.90 6.61
CA ASN A 97 -2.73 -4.31 6.52
C ASN A 97 -2.79 -5.79 6.15
N LEU A 98 -3.60 -6.54 6.88
CA LEU A 98 -3.95 -7.91 6.58
C LEU A 98 -5.41 -7.93 6.15
N SER A 99 -5.67 -8.41 4.94
CA SER A 99 -7.03 -8.58 4.41
C SER A 99 -7.39 -10.05 4.31
N THR A 100 -8.67 -10.33 4.47
CA THR A 100 -9.25 -11.67 4.33
C THR A 100 -10.22 -11.71 3.15
N PRO A 101 -10.50 -12.88 2.53
CA PRO A 101 -11.36 -13.00 1.35
C PRO A 101 -12.79 -12.46 1.52
N HIS A 102 -13.25 -12.31 2.75
CA HIS A 102 -14.61 -11.81 3.04
C HIS A 102 -14.64 -10.38 3.59
N GLN A 103 -13.49 -9.73 3.64
CA GLN A 103 -13.41 -8.34 4.11
C GLN A 103 -14.10 -7.41 3.10
N LYS A 104 -14.98 -6.54 3.61
CA LYS A 104 -15.57 -5.48 2.78
C LYS A 104 -14.60 -4.31 2.69
N ASN A 105 -14.26 -3.92 1.49
CA ASN A 105 -13.43 -2.76 1.23
C ASN A 105 -14.29 -1.65 0.63
N ARG A 106 -13.99 -0.41 1.00
CA ARG A 106 -14.67 0.78 0.47
C ARG A 106 -13.71 1.62 -0.35
N ILE A 107 -14.28 2.38 -1.27
CA ILE A 107 -13.55 3.46 -1.93
C ILE A 107 -13.28 4.53 -0.87
N HIS A 108 -12.05 5.00 -0.80
CA HIS A 108 -11.58 6.04 0.11
C HIS A 108 -10.43 6.82 -0.50
N THR A 109 -10.07 7.90 0.16
CA THR A 109 -8.84 8.66 -0.07
C THR A 109 -8.00 8.65 1.21
N ASP A 110 -6.72 8.89 1.09
CA ASP A 110 -5.76 8.93 2.21
C ASP A 110 -5.48 10.37 2.71
N GLU A 111 -6.42 11.27 2.54
CA GLU A 111 -6.36 12.65 3.03
C GLU A 111 -4.99 13.36 2.83
N ASP A 112 -4.81 14.06 1.74
CA ASP A 112 -3.66 14.95 1.43
C ASP A 112 -2.28 14.29 1.33
N ALA A 113 -2.20 12.98 1.26
CA ALA A 113 -0.93 12.33 1.43
C ALA A 113 -0.37 11.77 0.13
N LEU A 114 0.92 11.69 0.11
CA LEU A 114 1.64 10.75 -0.71
C LEU A 114 1.53 9.38 -0.03
N THR A 115 1.03 8.39 -0.75
CA THR A 115 0.88 7.02 -0.26
C THR A 115 1.80 6.08 -1.02
N LEU A 116 2.54 5.26 -0.28
CA LEU A 116 3.30 4.13 -0.77
C LEU A 116 2.64 2.85 -0.29
N VAL A 117 2.35 1.93 -1.20
CA VAL A 117 1.85 0.59 -0.89
C VAL A 117 2.82 -0.45 -1.44
N TYR A 118 3.34 -1.30 -0.56
CA TYR A 118 4.20 -2.44 -0.90
C TYR A 118 3.42 -3.75 -0.76
N TYR A 119 3.41 -4.57 -1.80
CA TYR A 119 2.74 -5.87 -1.84
C TYR A 119 3.67 -6.95 -1.31
N VAL A 120 3.38 -7.42 -0.11
CA VAL A 120 4.33 -8.16 0.73
C VAL A 120 4.37 -9.65 0.47
N ASN A 121 3.25 -10.27 0.05
CA ASN A 121 3.21 -11.72 -0.14
C ASN A 121 4.28 -12.15 -1.17
N PRO A 122 5.10 -13.17 -0.87
CA PRO A 122 6.16 -13.63 -1.77
C PRO A 122 5.62 -14.44 -2.95
N LYS A 123 4.35 -14.86 -2.87
CA LYS A 123 3.64 -15.59 -3.91
C LYS A 123 2.22 -15.06 -3.98
N TRP A 124 1.73 -14.82 -5.17
CA TRP A 124 0.36 -14.40 -5.42
C TRP A 124 -0.06 -14.82 -6.82
N ASP A 125 -1.25 -15.38 -6.95
CA ASP A 125 -1.84 -15.69 -8.24
C ASP A 125 -2.80 -14.55 -8.65
N PHE A 126 -2.79 -14.19 -9.93
CA PHE A 126 -3.67 -13.16 -10.46
C PHE A 126 -5.15 -13.41 -10.18
N THR A 127 -5.56 -14.67 -10.24
CA THR A 127 -6.95 -15.08 -10.04
C THR A 127 -7.43 -14.97 -8.58
N TRP A 128 -6.50 -14.72 -7.64
CA TRP A 128 -6.85 -14.52 -6.24
C TRP A 128 -7.40 -13.13 -5.95
N GLY A 129 -7.36 -12.20 -6.91
CA GLY A 129 -7.82 -10.82 -6.71
C GLY A 129 -6.90 -10.00 -5.81
N GLY A 130 -7.47 -9.20 -4.91
CA GLY A 130 -6.69 -8.37 -3.98
C GLY A 130 -5.97 -7.20 -4.64
N HIS A 131 -6.36 -6.84 -5.86
CA HIS A 131 -5.78 -5.73 -6.63
C HIS A 131 -6.17 -4.38 -6.03
N THR A 132 -5.38 -3.34 -6.28
CA THR A 132 -5.78 -1.98 -5.91
C THR A 132 -6.42 -1.31 -7.12
N LEU A 133 -7.67 -0.88 -6.96
CA LEU A 133 -8.42 -0.12 -7.96
C LEU A 133 -8.25 1.37 -7.66
N PHE A 134 -7.94 2.15 -8.69
CA PHE A 134 -7.94 3.60 -8.67
C PHE A 134 -9.14 4.07 -9.47
N MET A 135 -10.04 4.81 -8.83
CA MET A 135 -11.33 5.21 -9.38
C MET A 135 -11.25 6.61 -9.98
N ASP A 136 -12.10 6.88 -10.93
CA ASP A 136 -12.34 8.25 -11.35
C ASP A 136 -12.91 9.11 -10.21
N ASP A 137 -12.90 10.43 -10.35
CA ASP A 137 -13.42 11.35 -9.33
C ASP A 137 -14.94 11.22 -9.11
N LEU A 138 -15.66 10.67 -10.07
CA LEU A 138 -17.09 10.43 -9.97
C LEU A 138 -17.43 9.09 -9.30
N LEU A 139 -16.40 8.29 -8.99
CA LEU A 139 -16.51 6.95 -8.38
C LEU A 139 -17.35 5.97 -9.21
N GLN A 140 -17.35 6.15 -10.53
CA GLN A 140 -18.16 5.35 -11.46
C GLN A 140 -17.36 4.26 -12.14
N GLU A 141 -16.09 4.55 -12.46
CA GLU A 141 -15.23 3.62 -13.19
C GLU A 141 -13.84 3.51 -12.56
N ALA A 142 -13.24 2.35 -12.69
CA ALA A 142 -11.84 2.15 -12.34
C ALA A 142 -10.96 2.62 -13.52
N GLU A 143 -10.25 3.71 -13.37
CA GLU A 143 -9.30 4.21 -14.38
C GLU A 143 -8.05 3.34 -14.48
N TYR A 144 -7.62 2.78 -13.34
CA TYR A 144 -6.47 1.92 -13.30
C TYR A 144 -6.63 0.82 -12.25
N THR A 145 -6.27 -0.40 -12.64
CA THR A 145 -6.15 -1.54 -11.73
C THR A 145 -4.68 -1.91 -11.55
N CYS A 146 -4.16 -1.65 -10.37
CA CYS A 146 -2.83 -2.11 -10.00
C CYS A 146 -2.91 -3.56 -9.50
N ILE A 147 -2.51 -4.48 -10.36
CA ILE A 147 -2.51 -5.92 -10.06
C ILE A 147 -1.59 -6.20 -8.88
N TYR A 148 -2.07 -6.99 -7.91
CA TYR A 148 -1.24 -7.49 -6.83
C TYR A 148 -0.14 -8.39 -7.41
N LYS A 149 1.10 -7.98 -7.22
CA LYS A 149 2.28 -8.72 -7.66
C LYS A 149 3.32 -8.71 -6.54
N PRO A 150 3.86 -9.86 -6.15
CA PRO A 150 4.87 -9.96 -5.12
C PRO A 150 6.02 -8.97 -5.29
N GLY A 151 6.33 -8.24 -4.23
CA GLY A 151 7.43 -7.27 -4.24
C GLY A 151 7.16 -5.95 -4.98
N ARG A 152 5.97 -5.75 -5.53
CA ARG A 152 5.58 -4.49 -6.18
C ARG A 152 5.39 -3.38 -5.18
N VAL A 153 5.87 -2.20 -5.53
CA VAL A 153 5.59 -0.94 -4.82
C VAL A 153 4.78 -0.03 -5.73
N VAL A 154 3.75 0.59 -5.17
CA VAL A 154 2.93 1.61 -5.84
C VAL A 154 3.03 2.89 -5.03
N ILE A 155 3.31 4.01 -5.68
CA ILE A 155 3.36 5.34 -5.06
C ILE A 155 2.38 6.24 -5.80
N PHE A 156 1.51 6.90 -5.06
CA PHE A 156 0.46 7.73 -5.64
C PHE A 156 0.06 8.87 -4.70
N ASP A 157 -0.58 9.87 -5.26
CA ASP A 157 -1.25 10.94 -4.48
C ASP A 157 -2.45 10.33 -3.74
N GLY A 158 -2.43 10.36 -2.41
CA GLY A 158 -3.43 9.73 -1.57
C GLY A 158 -4.85 10.27 -1.75
N THR A 159 -4.99 11.44 -2.35
CA THR A 159 -6.31 12.02 -2.68
C THR A 159 -6.97 11.38 -3.92
N ILE A 160 -6.27 10.50 -4.65
CA ILE A 160 -6.88 9.68 -5.70
C ILE A 160 -7.81 8.66 -5.02
N PRO A 161 -9.10 8.61 -5.37
CA PRO A 161 -10.01 7.63 -4.81
C PRO A 161 -9.56 6.21 -5.17
N HIS A 162 -9.45 5.35 -4.18
CA HIS A 162 -8.98 3.99 -4.40
C HIS A 162 -9.62 2.99 -3.44
N MET A 163 -9.54 1.72 -3.79
CA MET A 163 -10.00 0.62 -2.95
C MET A 163 -9.22 -0.66 -3.22
N ILE A 164 -9.30 -1.59 -2.30
CA ILE A 164 -8.83 -2.96 -2.51
C ILE A 164 -9.97 -3.77 -3.12
N MET A 165 -9.72 -4.40 -4.27
CA MET A 165 -10.61 -5.43 -4.79
C MET A 165 -10.57 -6.64 -3.85
N ASN A 166 -11.72 -7.19 -3.52
CA ASN A 166 -11.79 -8.36 -2.64
C ASN A 166 -11.00 -9.54 -3.19
N GLU A 167 -10.40 -10.30 -2.28
CA GLU A 167 -9.76 -11.55 -2.62
C GLU A 167 -10.84 -12.60 -2.97
N SER A 168 -10.50 -13.46 -3.90
CA SER A 168 -11.30 -14.64 -4.23
C SER A 168 -11.37 -15.60 -3.03
N SER A 169 -12.48 -16.28 -2.85
CA SER A 169 -12.60 -17.38 -1.87
C SER A 169 -11.66 -18.55 -2.14
N LEU A 170 -11.05 -18.59 -3.32
CA LEU A 170 -10.01 -19.57 -3.69
C LEU A 170 -8.61 -19.15 -3.26
N CYS A 171 -8.44 -17.93 -2.76
CA CYS A 171 -7.15 -17.47 -2.24
C CYS A 171 -6.79 -18.23 -0.97
N PRO A 172 -5.67 -18.98 -0.92
CA PRO A 172 -5.29 -19.78 0.24
C PRO A 172 -4.59 -18.95 1.32
N ASP A 173 -4.29 -17.69 1.05
CA ASP A 173 -3.47 -16.83 1.90
C ASP A 173 -4.20 -15.53 2.26
N TYR A 174 -3.76 -14.90 3.35
CA TYR A 174 -4.14 -13.53 3.67
C TYR A 174 -3.37 -12.56 2.75
N ARG A 175 -4.06 -11.52 2.29
CA ARG A 175 -3.41 -10.44 1.57
C ARG A 175 -2.71 -9.51 2.56
N LEU A 176 -1.42 -9.34 2.37
CA LEU A 176 -0.59 -8.47 3.21
C LEU A 176 -0.06 -7.31 2.38
N THR A 177 -0.23 -6.10 2.87
CA THR A 177 0.41 -4.91 2.33
C THR A 177 1.07 -4.11 3.43
N PHE A 178 2.18 -3.46 3.08
CA PHE A 178 2.79 -2.46 3.93
C PHE A 178 2.55 -1.09 3.30
N ALA A 179 1.86 -0.23 4.01
CA ALA A 179 1.53 1.12 3.58
C ALA A 179 2.31 2.14 4.41
N ILE A 180 2.86 3.13 3.73
CA ILE A 180 3.45 4.33 4.35
C ILE A 180 2.70 5.53 3.81
N GLN A 181 2.23 6.38 4.70
CA GLN A 181 1.44 7.55 4.36
C GLN A 181 2.10 8.81 4.88
N TRP A 182 2.13 9.83 4.04
CA TRP A 182 2.64 11.16 4.38
C TRP A 182 1.61 12.21 4.03
N ARG A 183 1.56 13.27 4.79
CA ARG A 183 0.75 14.45 4.50
C ARG A 183 1.64 15.66 4.27
N THR A 184 1.10 16.66 3.61
CA THR A 184 1.75 17.96 3.46
C THR A 184 2.03 18.54 4.84
N LYS A 185 3.23 19.04 5.07
CA LYS A 185 3.53 19.77 6.31
C LYS A 185 2.68 21.03 6.35
N PRO A 186 2.08 21.38 7.50
CA PRO A 186 1.43 22.68 7.63
C PRO A 186 2.44 23.78 7.33
N LEU A 187 1.98 24.82 6.65
CA LEU A 187 2.78 26.03 6.46
C LEU A 187 3.18 26.60 7.83
N PRO A 188 4.41 27.10 7.98
CA PRO A 188 4.88 27.70 9.23
C PRO A 188 4.09 28.96 9.61
#